data_9c9194e66d05b604f41bad47d8cf3634
#
_entry.id   9c9194e66d05b604f41bad47d8cf3634
#
_cell.length_a   1.000
_cell.length_b   1.000
_cell.length_c   1.000
_cell.angle_alpha   90.00
_cell.angle_beta   90.00
_cell.angle_gamma   90.00
#
_symmetry.space_group_name_H-M   'P 1'
#
loop_
_entity.id
_entity.type
_entity.pdbx_description
1 polymer ?
#
loop_
_entity_poly.entity_id
_entity_poly.type
_entity_poly.pdbx_seq_one_letter_code
_entity_poly.pdbx_strand_id
1 'polypeptide(L)'
;VRHALRQRYADVQFECIRHGYLCEDRRLQELRPDGHTQIYAVDISFCPETTRHLQRAFGSDFVWIDHHISALEAWRDTGWEHPAGIRDTAHSAAWLTWHHLFDAPAPLAVTWADKYDLWQQDAEWETRTCPWQLVVTCRFSTPERYDLRVFSDERLLETYLRRYGQPMFAYEQHLRRREAGAVQPVVLSLDGHSYRLLFLNSSLRDSQTLAAWHRRHPEINVDGYLVGQHVPPLRWKLSLYTANGSGINAARIAQRFGGGGHASAAGFTLSLSDFEKHIKTFQK
;
A
#
# COMPACT_ATOMS: atom_id res chain seq x y z
N VAL A 1 15.27 7.83 1.71
CA VAL A 1 15.74 8.78 2.74
C VAL A 1 17.12 8.37 3.25
N ARG A 2 17.25 7.23 3.97
CA ARG A 2 18.52 6.79 4.60
C ARG A 2 19.71 6.78 3.64
N HIS A 3 19.54 6.32 2.39
CA HIS A 3 20.59 6.29 1.39
C HIS A 3 21.08 7.70 1.05
N ALA A 4 20.16 8.64 0.78
CA ALA A 4 20.48 10.02 0.44
C ALA A 4 21.19 10.76 1.58
N LEU A 5 20.66 10.63 2.80
CA LEU A 5 21.21 11.35 3.95
C LEU A 5 22.60 10.85 4.34
N ARG A 6 22.87 9.55 4.20
CA ARG A 6 24.23 9.01 4.41
C ARG A 6 25.26 9.47 3.40
N GLN A 7 24.84 9.87 2.20
CA GLN A 7 25.73 10.47 1.22
C GLN A 7 26.06 11.94 1.56
N ARG A 8 25.17 12.62 2.28
CA ARG A 8 25.30 14.05 2.62
C ARG A 8 25.95 14.30 3.97
N TYR A 9 25.78 13.39 4.92
CA TYR A 9 26.18 13.57 6.31
C TYR A 9 26.94 12.34 6.82
N ALA A 10 28.11 12.53 7.44
CA ALA A 10 28.96 11.45 7.92
C ALA A 10 28.35 10.70 9.13
N ASP A 11 27.72 11.43 10.05
CA ASP A 11 27.27 10.93 11.36
C ASP A 11 25.74 11.05 11.55
N VAL A 12 24.98 10.49 10.59
CA VAL A 12 23.50 10.49 10.71
C VAL A 12 23.01 9.24 11.42
N GLN A 13 22.27 9.42 12.51
CA GLN A 13 21.50 8.37 13.15
C GLN A 13 20.08 8.31 12.57
N PHE A 14 19.55 7.12 12.40
CA PHE A 14 18.21 6.91 11.85
C PHE A 14 17.36 6.11 12.84
N GLU A 15 16.19 6.64 13.14
CA GLU A 15 15.12 5.89 13.73
C GLU A 15 14.01 5.71 12.71
N CYS A 16 13.59 4.47 12.47
CA CYS A 16 12.48 4.16 11.58
C CYS A 16 11.27 3.78 12.41
N ILE A 17 10.27 4.65 12.40
CA ILE A 17 9.01 4.42 13.13
C ILE A 17 7.98 3.97 12.11
N ARG A 18 7.45 2.74 12.28
CA ARG A 18 6.30 2.27 11.52
C ARG A 18 5.03 2.69 12.22
N HIS A 19 4.19 3.42 11.48
CA HIS A 19 2.86 3.77 11.98
C HIS A 19 1.79 2.83 11.42
N GLY A 20 0.84 2.43 12.28
CA GLY A 20 -0.47 1.98 11.84
C GLY A 20 -1.35 3.19 11.47
N TYR A 21 -2.54 2.94 10.94
CA TYR A 21 -3.50 3.98 10.51
C TYR A 21 -4.12 4.83 11.65
N LEU A 22 -3.53 4.85 12.85
CA LEU A 22 -4.06 5.60 13.96
C LEU A 22 -3.42 6.99 14.01
N CYS A 23 -4.25 8.02 13.86
CA CYS A 23 -3.85 9.42 13.95
C CYS A 23 -3.30 9.83 15.33
N GLU A 24 -3.52 9.04 16.38
CA GLU A 24 -3.19 9.38 17.76
C GLU A 24 -1.94 8.63 18.25
N ASP A 25 -0.81 8.80 17.61
CA ASP A 25 0.44 8.37 18.22
C ASP A 25 0.97 9.47 19.12
N ARG A 26 0.87 9.25 20.45
CA ARG A 26 1.38 10.19 21.46
C ARG A 26 2.85 10.52 21.25
N ARG A 27 3.64 9.59 20.74
CA ARG A 27 5.06 9.82 20.44
C ARG A 27 5.29 10.95 19.46
N LEU A 28 4.40 11.12 18.44
CA LEU A 28 4.50 12.24 17.51
C LEU A 28 4.18 13.59 18.15
N GLN A 29 3.25 13.59 19.11
CA GLN A 29 2.90 14.81 19.84
C GLN A 29 3.96 15.21 20.90
N GLU A 30 4.78 14.24 21.32
CA GLU A 30 5.87 14.44 22.29
C GLU A 30 7.18 14.84 21.61
N LEU A 31 7.31 14.71 20.30
CA LEU A 31 8.49 15.15 19.56
C LEU A 31 8.71 16.65 19.73
N ARG A 32 9.94 17.03 19.98
CA ARG A 32 10.35 18.43 20.11
C ARG A 32 11.54 18.70 19.21
N PRO A 33 11.57 19.87 18.54
CA PRO A 33 12.72 20.24 17.73
C PRO A 33 13.94 20.49 18.64
N ASP A 34 15.06 19.96 18.23
CA ASP A 34 16.38 20.12 18.89
C ASP A 34 17.41 20.84 18.00
N GLY A 35 16.97 21.30 16.82
CA GLY A 35 17.82 21.94 15.81
C GLY A 35 18.68 20.97 15.00
N HIS A 36 18.57 19.65 15.23
CA HIS A 36 19.36 18.62 14.56
C HIS A 36 18.50 17.49 13.98
N THR A 37 17.28 17.34 14.45
CA THR A 37 16.35 16.28 14.02
C THR A 37 15.52 16.70 12.83
N GLN A 38 15.55 15.91 11.75
CA GLN A 38 14.65 16.01 10.61
C GLN A 38 13.65 14.84 10.63
N ILE A 39 12.40 15.12 10.29
CA ILE A 39 11.31 14.15 10.24
C ILE A 39 10.87 13.97 8.78
N TYR A 40 10.94 12.74 8.29
CA TYR A 40 10.41 12.36 6.99
C TYR A 40 9.18 11.45 7.16
N ALA A 41 7.99 11.97 6.91
CA ALA A 41 6.77 11.18 6.77
C ALA A 41 6.68 10.74 5.30
N VAL A 42 6.90 9.45 5.04
CA VAL A 42 6.96 8.88 3.69
C VAL A 42 5.99 7.74 3.57
N ASP A 43 5.10 7.80 2.57
CA ASP A 43 4.07 6.77 2.33
C ASP A 43 3.14 6.57 3.54
N ILE A 44 2.99 7.62 4.31
CA ILE A 44 2.14 7.65 5.49
C ILE A 44 1.49 9.02 5.64
N SER A 45 0.21 8.99 5.96
CA SER A 45 -0.58 10.19 6.22
C SER A 45 -1.08 10.19 7.65
N PHE A 46 -0.77 11.25 8.34
CA PHE A 46 -1.40 11.57 9.62
C PHE A 46 -2.69 12.36 9.36
N CYS A 47 -3.55 12.45 10.37
CA CYS A 47 -4.65 13.42 10.29
C CYS A 47 -4.10 14.85 10.12
N PRO A 48 -4.87 15.76 9.51
CA PRO A 48 -4.41 17.12 9.24
C PRO A 48 -3.88 17.83 10.50
N GLU A 49 -4.48 17.61 11.63
CA GLU A 49 -4.08 18.23 12.91
C GLU A 49 -2.68 17.78 13.35
N THR A 50 -2.39 16.49 13.27
CA THR A 50 -1.05 15.94 13.60
C THR A 50 -0.02 16.43 12.60
N THR A 51 -0.33 16.40 11.30
CA THR A 51 0.55 16.93 10.25
C THR A 51 0.87 18.41 10.49
N ARG A 52 -0.15 19.22 10.83
CA ARG A 52 0.03 20.64 11.15
C ARG A 52 0.84 20.87 12.43
N HIS A 53 0.63 20.03 13.44
CA HIS A 53 1.43 20.07 14.66
C HIS A 53 2.92 19.89 14.35
N LEU A 54 3.27 18.84 13.59
CA LEU A 54 4.64 18.58 13.17
C LEU A 54 5.21 19.70 12.29
N GLN A 55 4.42 20.21 11.34
CA GLN A 55 4.82 21.34 10.50
C GLN A 55 5.15 22.59 11.32
N ARG A 56 4.33 22.92 12.31
CA ARG A 56 4.56 24.09 13.18
C ARG A 56 5.76 23.92 14.09
N ALA A 57 5.96 22.69 14.60
CA ALA A 57 7.06 22.41 15.51
C ALA A 57 8.41 22.37 14.77
N PHE A 58 8.49 21.74 13.63
CA PHE A 58 9.74 21.45 12.92
C PHE A 58 9.97 22.32 11.66
N GLY A 59 8.98 23.06 11.19
CA GLY A 59 9.13 23.92 10.01
C GLY A 59 9.58 23.13 8.77
N SER A 60 10.71 23.55 8.17
CA SER A 60 11.32 22.87 7.01
C SER A 60 11.95 21.53 7.34
N ASP A 61 12.20 21.22 8.60
CA ASP A 61 12.73 19.92 9.03
C ASP A 61 11.67 18.84 9.15
N PHE A 62 10.38 19.18 8.94
CA PHE A 62 9.30 18.21 8.70
C PHE A 62 9.00 18.12 7.22
N VAL A 63 9.29 16.95 6.63
CA VAL A 63 9.09 16.66 5.21
C VAL A 63 8.01 15.59 5.05
N TRP A 64 6.94 15.92 4.32
CA TRP A 64 5.85 14.99 4.01
C TRP A 64 5.86 14.63 2.52
N ILE A 65 6.07 13.33 2.22
CA ILE A 65 6.08 12.78 0.87
C ILE A 65 5.03 11.68 0.78
N ASP A 66 3.99 11.91 -0.02
CA ASP A 66 2.85 11.01 -0.05
C ASP A 66 2.09 11.06 -1.39
N HIS A 67 1.32 10.00 -1.65
CA HIS A 67 0.50 9.85 -2.85
C HIS A 67 -0.94 9.41 -2.55
N HIS A 68 -1.33 9.24 -1.29
CA HIS A 68 -2.68 8.81 -0.91
C HIS A 68 -3.69 9.93 -1.12
N ILE A 69 -4.57 9.77 -2.12
CA ILE A 69 -5.54 10.81 -2.53
C ILE A 69 -6.42 11.29 -1.37
N SER A 70 -6.86 10.37 -0.50
CA SER A 70 -7.73 10.72 0.64
C SER A 70 -7.05 11.66 1.64
N ALA A 71 -5.74 11.50 1.86
CA ALA A 71 -4.97 12.36 2.74
C ALA A 71 -4.69 13.73 2.11
N LEU A 72 -4.39 13.74 0.81
CA LEU A 72 -4.20 14.99 0.05
C LEU A 72 -5.49 15.82 0.01
N GLU A 73 -6.62 15.17 -0.18
CA GLU A 73 -7.94 15.83 -0.14
C GLU A 73 -8.25 16.36 1.27
N ALA A 74 -8.08 15.54 2.31
CA ALA A 74 -8.30 15.97 3.69
C ALA A 74 -7.42 17.16 4.07
N TRP A 75 -6.17 17.22 3.60
CA TRP A 75 -5.28 18.36 3.81
C TRP A 75 -5.74 19.58 3.04
N ARG A 76 -6.07 19.43 1.76
CA ARG A 76 -6.57 20.52 0.90
C ARG A 76 -7.81 21.19 1.49
N ASP A 77 -8.73 20.39 2.05
CA ASP A 77 -9.97 20.87 2.64
C ASP A 77 -9.75 21.74 3.88
N THR A 78 -8.59 21.68 4.52
CA THR A 78 -8.23 22.59 5.62
C THR A 78 -7.88 23.99 5.16
N GLY A 79 -7.47 24.17 3.92
CA GLY A 79 -6.94 25.43 3.40
C GLY A 79 -5.58 25.85 3.99
N TRP A 80 -4.88 24.94 4.67
CA TRP A 80 -3.58 25.24 5.28
C TRP A 80 -2.43 25.15 4.28
N GLU A 81 -1.35 25.91 4.53
CA GLU A 81 -0.14 25.84 3.75
C GLU A 81 0.49 24.44 3.82
N HIS A 82 0.99 23.97 2.70
CA HIS A 82 1.61 22.63 2.61
C HIS A 82 2.95 22.56 3.35
N PRO A 83 3.23 21.45 4.06
CA PRO A 83 4.57 21.15 4.56
C PRO A 83 5.59 20.99 3.42
N ALA A 84 6.88 21.02 3.76
CA ALA A 84 7.94 20.65 2.83
C ALA A 84 7.72 19.21 2.29
N GLY A 85 8.27 18.90 1.11
CA GLY A 85 8.17 17.60 0.46
C GLY A 85 7.28 17.61 -0.79
N ILE A 86 6.99 16.42 -1.34
CA ILE A 86 6.22 16.22 -2.59
C ILE A 86 4.97 15.41 -2.30
N ARG A 87 3.85 15.82 -2.88
CA ARG A 87 2.55 15.14 -2.82
C ARG A 87 1.98 15.07 -4.24
N ASP A 88 1.95 13.86 -4.79
CA ASP A 88 1.46 13.61 -6.14
C ASP A 88 0.90 12.19 -6.24
N THR A 89 -0.25 12.03 -6.86
CA THR A 89 -0.92 10.73 -7.04
C THR A 89 -0.47 9.98 -8.29
N ALA A 90 0.34 10.60 -9.14
CA ALA A 90 0.84 10.00 -10.38
C ALA A 90 2.00 9.00 -10.15
N HIS A 91 2.63 9.07 -8.98
CA HIS A 91 3.76 8.23 -8.61
C HIS A 91 3.67 7.75 -7.16
N SER A 92 4.31 6.62 -6.87
CA SER A 92 4.43 6.10 -5.50
C SER A 92 5.31 7.00 -4.62
N ALA A 93 5.14 6.88 -3.31
CA ALA A 93 5.98 7.60 -2.36
C ALA A 93 7.47 7.24 -2.48
N ALA A 94 7.82 6.03 -2.93
CA ALA A 94 9.19 5.62 -3.18
C ALA A 94 9.82 6.45 -4.33
N TRP A 95 9.10 6.61 -5.44
CA TRP A 95 9.53 7.40 -6.58
C TRP A 95 9.61 8.90 -6.23
N LEU A 96 8.58 9.44 -5.57
CA LEU A 96 8.56 10.83 -5.12
C LEU A 96 9.71 11.13 -4.16
N THR A 97 10.03 10.20 -3.25
CA THR A 97 11.16 10.32 -2.32
C THR A 97 12.50 10.36 -3.06
N TRP A 98 12.65 9.53 -4.10
CA TRP A 98 13.86 9.56 -4.91
C TRP A 98 14.06 10.95 -5.56
N HIS A 99 13.04 11.45 -6.24
CA HIS A 99 13.08 12.75 -6.91
C HIS A 99 13.16 13.96 -5.95
N HIS A 100 12.72 13.80 -4.70
CA HIS A 100 12.90 14.82 -3.67
C HIS A 100 14.35 14.89 -3.18
N LEU A 101 15.03 13.77 -3.12
CA LEU A 101 16.35 13.67 -2.47
C LEU A 101 17.53 13.57 -3.44
N PHE A 102 17.31 13.19 -4.70
CA PHE A 102 18.34 13.00 -5.70
C PHE A 102 18.01 13.75 -6.98
N ASP A 103 19.01 14.42 -7.52
CA ASP A 103 18.94 15.07 -8.85
C ASP A 103 19.40 14.07 -9.94
N ALA A 104 18.76 12.91 -9.97
CA ALA A 104 19.08 11.80 -10.87
C ALA A 104 17.83 10.98 -11.20
N PRO A 105 17.77 10.32 -12.38
CA PRO A 105 16.69 9.39 -12.71
C PRO A 105 16.53 8.30 -11.66
N ALA A 106 15.29 7.87 -11.44
CA ALA A 106 15.00 6.76 -10.52
C ALA A 106 15.62 5.45 -11.04
N PRO A 107 16.37 4.71 -10.19
CA PRO A 107 16.91 3.41 -10.57
C PRO A 107 15.80 2.38 -10.77
N LEU A 108 16.09 1.29 -11.50
CA LEU A 108 15.12 0.23 -11.81
C LEU A 108 14.44 -0.33 -10.56
N ALA A 109 15.16 -0.47 -9.46
CA ALA A 109 14.61 -0.92 -8.18
C ALA A 109 13.46 -0.03 -7.67
N VAL A 110 13.57 1.29 -7.86
CA VAL A 110 12.54 2.29 -7.50
C VAL A 110 11.43 2.30 -8.55
N THR A 111 11.79 2.23 -9.83
CA THR A 111 10.81 2.21 -10.94
C THR A 111 9.88 0.99 -10.85
N TRP A 112 10.39 -0.19 -10.51
CA TRP A 112 9.54 -1.37 -10.33
C TRP A 112 8.68 -1.28 -9.06
N ALA A 113 9.18 -0.66 -7.98
CA ALA A 113 8.35 -0.40 -6.81
C ALA A 113 7.20 0.57 -7.14
N ASP A 114 7.47 1.61 -7.92
CA ASP A 114 6.47 2.56 -8.41
C ASP A 114 5.39 1.88 -9.25
N LYS A 115 5.78 1.11 -10.26
CA LYS A 115 4.86 0.32 -11.10
C LYS A 115 3.99 -0.63 -10.27
N TYR A 116 4.57 -1.28 -9.25
CA TYR A 116 3.83 -2.21 -8.39
C TYR A 116 2.77 -1.50 -7.56
N ASP A 117 3.14 -0.40 -6.95
CA ASP A 117 2.28 0.36 -6.06
C ASP A 117 1.10 1.00 -6.81
N LEU A 118 1.35 1.53 -8.00
CA LEU A 118 0.34 2.10 -8.89
C LEU A 118 -0.41 1.05 -9.74
N TRP A 119 -0.09 -0.24 -9.57
CA TRP A 119 -0.73 -1.34 -10.31
C TRP A 119 -0.57 -1.22 -11.84
N GLN A 120 0.57 -0.72 -12.30
CA GLN A 120 0.89 -0.53 -13.72
C GLN A 120 1.39 -1.84 -14.34
N GLN A 121 0.46 -2.66 -14.81
CA GLN A 121 0.71 -4.00 -15.37
C GLN A 121 1.17 -3.91 -16.82
N ASP A 122 2.46 -3.70 -17.03
CA ASP A 122 3.12 -3.70 -18.33
C ASP A 122 3.75 -5.08 -18.66
N ALA A 123 4.54 -5.12 -19.75
CA ALA A 123 5.22 -6.36 -20.19
C ALA A 123 6.24 -6.89 -19.16
N GLU A 124 6.75 -6.05 -18.26
CA GLU A 124 7.70 -6.44 -17.22
C GLU A 124 7.03 -6.87 -15.91
N TRP A 125 5.70 -6.75 -15.80
CA TRP A 125 4.94 -6.97 -14.56
C TRP A 125 5.27 -8.31 -13.89
N GLU A 126 5.14 -9.43 -14.63
CA GLU A 126 5.36 -10.77 -14.08
C GLU A 126 6.83 -11.18 -14.04
N THR A 127 7.68 -10.57 -14.89
CA THR A 127 9.08 -10.98 -15.02
C THR A 127 10.03 -10.15 -14.14
N ARG A 128 9.63 -8.95 -13.76
CA ARG A 128 10.44 -7.98 -13.01
C ARG A 128 9.70 -7.39 -11.81
N THR A 129 8.59 -6.71 -12.05
CA THR A 129 7.88 -5.91 -11.04
C THR A 129 7.39 -6.75 -9.87
N CYS A 130 6.59 -7.80 -10.11
CA CYS A 130 6.12 -8.69 -9.05
C CYS A 130 7.27 -9.47 -8.37
N PRO A 131 8.23 -10.09 -9.09
CA PRO A 131 9.39 -10.72 -8.47
C PRO A 131 10.21 -9.73 -7.60
N TRP A 132 10.40 -8.49 -8.04
CA TRP A 132 11.10 -7.48 -7.24
C TRP A 132 10.37 -7.14 -5.95
N GLN A 133 9.05 -6.95 -6.02
CA GLN A 133 8.24 -6.69 -4.83
C GLN A 133 8.37 -7.82 -3.79
N LEU A 134 8.44 -9.07 -4.23
CA LEU A 134 8.67 -10.21 -3.32
C LEU A 134 10.06 -10.17 -2.69
N VAL A 135 11.10 -9.79 -3.45
CA VAL A 135 12.44 -9.55 -2.88
C VAL A 135 12.37 -8.46 -1.80
N VAL A 136 11.73 -7.32 -2.09
CA VAL A 136 11.59 -6.22 -1.13
C VAL A 136 10.87 -6.70 0.14
N THR A 137 9.73 -7.36 -0.02
CA THR A 137 8.90 -7.81 1.11
C THR A 137 9.61 -8.87 1.97
N CYS A 138 10.28 -9.84 1.33
CA CYS A 138 10.83 -10.99 2.05
C CYS A 138 12.28 -10.81 2.50
N ARG A 139 13.10 -10.08 1.73
CA ARG A 139 14.54 -9.92 1.99
C ARG A 139 14.89 -8.56 2.58
N PHE A 140 14.20 -7.52 2.13
CA PHE A 140 14.44 -6.13 2.50
C PHE A 140 13.32 -5.55 3.35
N SER A 141 12.72 -6.37 4.19
CA SER A 141 11.53 -6.05 4.99
C SER A 141 11.72 -4.90 5.99
N THR A 142 12.94 -4.47 6.24
CA THR A 142 13.25 -3.27 7.03
C THR A 142 14.35 -2.45 6.36
N PRO A 143 14.43 -1.13 6.63
CA PRO A 143 15.46 -0.26 6.06
C PRO A 143 16.89 -0.74 6.30
N GLU A 144 17.14 -1.41 7.43
CA GLU A 144 18.48 -1.93 7.80
C GLU A 144 18.89 -3.13 6.94
N ARG A 145 17.91 -3.91 6.47
CA ARG A 145 18.14 -5.09 5.63
C ARG A 145 18.20 -4.75 4.14
N TYR A 146 17.85 -3.52 3.78
CA TYR A 146 17.85 -3.11 2.37
C TYR A 146 19.27 -2.98 1.84
N ASP A 147 19.58 -3.74 0.80
CA ASP A 147 20.88 -3.66 0.13
C ASP A 147 20.88 -2.46 -0.81
N LEU A 148 21.41 -1.34 -0.33
CA LEU A 148 21.39 -0.06 -1.05
C LEU A 148 22.20 -0.08 -2.37
N ARG A 149 23.06 -1.08 -2.57
CA ARG A 149 23.83 -1.24 -3.81
C ARG A 149 22.95 -1.52 -5.03
N VAL A 150 21.74 -2.06 -4.82
CA VAL A 150 20.78 -2.29 -5.92
C VAL A 150 20.34 -1.01 -6.63
N PHE A 151 20.60 0.17 -6.04
CA PHE A 151 20.29 1.44 -6.69
C PHE A 151 21.34 1.85 -7.74
N SER A 152 22.55 1.26 -7.71
CA SER A 152 23.63 1.58 -8.62
C SER A 152 24.23 0.37 -9.35
N ASP A 153 23.87 -0.84 -8.94
CA ASP A 153 24.37 -2.09 -9.53
C ASP A 153 23.23 -2.95 -10.08
N GLU A 154 22.96 -2.78 -11.38
CA GLU A 154 21.91 -3.55 -12.07
C GLU A 154 22.23 -5.06 -12.14
N ARG A 155 23.50 -5.48 -12.12
CA ARG A 155 23.87 -6.90 -12.10
C ARG A 155 23.53 -7.53 -10.76
N LEU A 156 23.70 -6.78 -9.69
CA LEU A 156 23.28 -7.21 -8.35
C LEU A 156 21.76 -7.31 -8.28
N LEU A 157 21.05 -6.32 -8.83
CA LEU A 157 19.59 -6.31 -8.90
C LEU A 157 19.07 -7.54 -9.66
N GLU A 158 19.64 -7.84 -10.84
CA GLU A 158 19.32 -9.07 -11.59
C GLU A 158 19.62 -10.35 -10.82
N THR A 159 20.69 -10.35 -10.02
CA THR A 159 21.04 -11.49 -9.18
C THR A 159 19.98 -11.73 -8.11
N TYR A 160 19.47 -10.67 -7.47
CA TYR A 160 18.35 -10.78 -6.51
C TYR A 160 17.08 -11.28 -7.18
N LEU A 161 16.74 -10.76 -8.34
CA LEU A 161 15.56 -11.23 -9.10
C LEU A 161 15.64 -12.72 -9.42
N ARG A 162 16.75 -13.15 -10.04
CA ARG A 162 16.92 -14.55 -10.46
C ARG A 162 17.00 -15.50 -9.28
N ARG A 163 17.71 -15.14 -8.22
CA ARG A 163 17.97 -16.03 -7.08
C ARG A 163 16.79 -16.13 -6.11
N TYR A 164 16.03 -15.07 -5.97
CA TYR A 164 14.95 -14.98 -4.98
C TYR A 164 13.60 -14.61 -5.60
N GLY A 165 13.52 -13.52 -6.34
CA GLY A 165 12.27 -12.97 -6.85
C GLY A 165 11.50 -13.94 -7.73
N GLN A 166 12.13 -14.45 -8.78
CA GLN A 166 11.48 -15.35 -9.74
C GLN A 166 11.05 -16.69 -9.09
N PRO A 167 11.87 -17.37 -8.26
CA PRO A 167 11.42 -18.58 -7.56
C PRO A 167 10.27 -18.31 -6.59
N MET A 168 10.30 -17.20 -5.83
CA MET A 168 9.22 -16.83 -4.92
C MET A 168 7.93 -16.52 -5.71
N PHE A 169 8.03 -15.80 -6.82
CA PHE A 169 6.89 -15.50 -7.67
C PHE A 169 6.29 -16.77 -8.30
N ALA A 170 7.12 -17.69 -8.80
CA ALA A 170 6.64 -18.97 -9.31
C ALA A 170 5.88 -19.78 -8.25
N TYR A 171 6.37 -19.80 -7.01
CA TYR A 171 5.67 -20.43 -5.89
C TYR A 171 4.34 -19.72 -5.56
N GLU A 172 4.35 -18.39 -5.52
CA GLU A 172 3.12 -17.61 -5.30
C GLU A 172 2.08 -17.89 -6.39
N GLN A 173 2.49 -17.96 -7.67
CA GLN A 173 1.60 -18.33 -8.76
C GLN A 173 1.03 -19.76 -8.62
N HIS A 174 1.81 -20.68 -8.06
CA HIS A 174 1.31 -22.01 -7.72
C HIS A 174 0.23 -21.96 -6.63
N LEU A 175 0.45 -21.18 -5.56
CA LEU A 175 -0.54 -20.99 -4.50
C LEU A 175 -1.84 -20.37 -5.06
N ARG A 176 -1.75 -19.32 -5.88
CA ARG A 176 -2.90 -18.67 -6.53
C ARG A 176 -3.75 -19.65 -7.35
N ARG A 177 -3.10 -20.54 -8.10
CA ARG A 177 -3.83 -21.58 -8.86
C ARG A 177 -4.57 -22.55 -7.95
N ARG A 178 -4.01 -22.91 -6.82
CA ARG A 178 -4.69 -23.77 -5.82
C ARG A 178 -5.86 -23.05 -5.15
N GLU A 179 -5.66 -21.80 -4.74
CA GLU A 179 -6.69 -21.00 -4.07
C GLU A 179 -7.86 -20.63 -4.99
N ALA A 180 -7.64 -20.58 -6.30
CA ALA A 180 -8.69 -20.26 -7.27
C ALA A 180 -9.93 -21.18 -7.18
N GLY A 181 -9.76 -22.42 -6.70
CA GLY A 181 -10.87 -23.34 -6.44
C GLY A 181 -11.77 -22.96 -5.24
N ALA A 182 -11.30 -22.06 -4.38
CA ALA A 182 -12.03 -21.58 -3.20
C ALA A 182 -12.72 -20.22 -3.42
N VAL A 183 -12.70 -19.68 -4.62
CA VAL A 183 -13.37 -18.41 -4.96
C VAL A 183 -14.90 -18.58 -4.85
N GLN A 184 -15.53 -17.67 -4.14
CA GLN A 184 -16.96 -17.70 -3.88
C GLN A 184 -17.62 -16.37 -4.27
N PRO A 185 -18.75 -16.38 -5.01
CA PRO A 185 -19.59 -15.21 -5.19
C PRO A 185 -20.28 -14.84 -3.85
N VAL A 186 -20.18 -13.57 -3.47
CA VAL A 186 -20.81 -13.04 -2.26
C VAL A 186 -21.47 -11.69 -2.53
N VAL A 187 -22.46 -11.35 -1.67
CA VAL A 187 -23.03 -10.00 -1.61
C VAL A 187 -22.58 -9.34 -0.32
N LEU A 188 -22.02 -8.14 -0.43
CA LEU A 188 -21.81 -7.23 0.68
C LEU A 188 -23.01 -6.28 0.76
N SER A 189 -23.76 -6.35 1.85
CA SER A 189 -24.90 -5.46 2.11
C SER A 189 -24.49 -4.35 3.08
N LEU A 190 -24.70 -3.10 2.66
CA LEU A 190 -24.32 -1.91 3.42
C LEU A 190 -25.27 -0.75 3.11
N ASP A 191 -25.89 -0.16 4.14
CA ASP A 191 -26.75 1.04 4.03
C ASP A 191 -27.86 0.92 2.95
N GLY A 192 -28.47 -0.27 2.83
CA GLY A 192 -29.49 -0.54 1.82
C GLY A 192 -28.97 -0.83 0.42
N HIS A 193 -27.66 -0.76 0.20
CA HIS A 193 -27.01 -1.14 -1.06
C HIS A 193 -26.47 -2.56 -1.00
N SER A 194 -26.45 -3.24 -2.13
CA SER A 194 -25.91 -4.60 -2.28
C SER A 194 -24.81 -4.59 -3.34
N TYR A 195 -23.61 -4.99 -2.94
CA TYR A 195 -22.45 -5.08 -3.82
C TYR A 195 -22.14 -6.55 -4.10
N ARG A 196 -22.15 -6.94 -5.36
CA ARG A 196 -21.80 -8.30 -5.80
C ARG A 196 -20.30 -8.43 -5.90
N LEU A 197 -19.70 -9.32 -5.13
CA LEU A 197 -18.25 -9.47 -5.04
C LEU A 197 -17.83 -10.92 -5.25
N LEU A 198 -16.60 -11.13 -5.73
CA LEU A 198 -15.93 -12.41 -5.56
C LEU A 198 -15.13 -12.37 -4.27
N PHE A 199 -15.30 -13.37 -3.43
CA PHE A 199 -14.60 -13.50 -2.16
C PHE A 199 -13.59 -14.64 -2.20
N LEU A 200 -12.44 -14.41 -1.56
CA LEU A 200 -11.41 -15.42 -1.33
C LEU A 200 -10.82 -15.24 0.06
N ASN A 201 -10.82 -16.30 0.86
CA ASN A 201 -10.01 -16.34 2.08
C ASN A 201 -8.58 -16.70 1.70
N SER A 202 -7.68 -15.73 1.75
CA SER A 202 -6.28 -15.90 1.34
C SER A 202 -5.34 -15.08 2.21
N SER A 203 -4.13 -15.59 2.38
CA SER A 203 -3.00 -14.83 2.93
C SER A 203 -2.36 -13.89 1.91
N LEU A 204 -2.60 -14.12 0.62
CA LEU A 204 -2.21 -13.23 -0.48
C LEU A 204 -3.23 -12.09 -0.54
N ARG A 205 -2.80 -10.89 -0.18
CA ARG A 205 -3.71 -9.74 0.02
C ARG A 205 -3.93 -8.91 -1.23
N ASP A 206 -4.07 -9.54 -2.38
CA ASP A 206 -4.30 -8.86 -3.64
C ASP A 206 -5.44 -9.49 -4.45
N SER A 207 -5.90 -8.76 -5.44
CA SER A 207 -7.02 -9.18 -6.29
C SER A 207 -6.62 -10.11 -7.43
N GLN A 208 -5.36 -10.45 -7.62
CA GLN A 208 -4.90 -11.15 -8.83
C GLN A 208 -5.57 -12.51 -9.04
N THR A 209 -5.70 -13.31 -7.96
CA THR A 209 -6.37 -14.61 -8.03
C THR A 209 -7.84 -14.45 -8.45
N LEU A 210 -8.54 -13.48 -7.85
CA LEU A 210 -9.96 -13.20 -8.12
C LEU A 210 -10.15 -12.64 -9.54
N ALA A 211 -9.30 -11.70 -9.96
CA ALA A 211 -9.34 -11.15 -11.31
C ALA A 211 -9.03 -12.21 -12.38
N ALA A 212 -8.06 -13.08 -12.14
CA ALA A 212 -7.74 -14.19 -13.04
C ALA A 212 -8.87 -15.24 -13.09
N TRP A 213 -9.52 -15.48 -11.97
CA TRP A 213 -10.69 -16.35 -11.91
C TRP A 213 -11.87 -15.73 -12.68
N HIS A 214 -12.16 -14.44 -12.46
CA HIS A 214 -13.25 -13.71 -13.13
C HIS A 214 -13.09 -13.69 -14.65
N ARG A 215 -11.86 -13.51 -15.16
CA ARG A 215 -11.60 -13.59 -16.62
C ARG A 215 -11.98 -14.92 -17.24
N ARG A 216 -12.01 -16.03 -16.48
CA ARG A 216 -12.45 -17.36 -16.93
C ARG A 216 -13.93 -17.61 -16.72
N HIS A 217 -14.59 -16.76 -15.96
CA HIS A 217 -16.01 -16.81 -15.61
C HIS A 217 -16.70 -15.47 -15.88
N PRO A 218 -16.62 -14.96 -17.14
CA PRO A 218 -17.15 -13.63 -17.49
C PRO A 218 -18.67 -13.52 -17.38
N GLU A 219 -19.36 -14.65 -17.30
CA GLU A 219 -20.81 -14.72 -17.07
C GLU A 219 -21.22 -14.24 -15.66
N ILE A 220 -20.28 -14.17 -14.71
CA ILE A 220 -20.54 -13.74 -13.34
C ILE A 220 -20.26 -12.24 -13.24
N ASN A 221 -21.33 -11.45 -13.28
CA ASN A 221 -21.20 -10.00 -13.13
C ASN A 221 -20.97 -9.64 -11.65
N VAL A 222 -19.85 -8.91 -11.38
CA VAL A 222 -19.48 -8.45 -10.04
C VAL A 222 -18.98 -7.01 -10.05
N ASP A 223 -19.20 -6.31 -8.95
CA ASP A 223 -18.77 -4.94 -8.72
C ASP A 223 -17.29 -4.87 -8.28
N GLY A 224 -16.78 -5.98 -7.70
CA GLY A 224 -15.41 -5.98 -7.17
C GLY A 224 -14.96 -7.32 -6.62
N TYR A 225 -13.80 -7.26 -5.95
CA TYR A 225 -13.11 -8.40 -5.38
C TYR A 225 -12.86 -8.16 -3.90
N LEU A 226 -13.13 -9.16 -3.07
CA LEU A 226 -12.95 -9.09 -1.61
C LEU A 226 -11.99 -10.21 -1.17
N VAL A 227 -10.81 -9.84 -0.74
CA VAL A 227 -9.86 -10.78 -0.15
C VAL A 227 -9.95 -10.67 1.37
N GLY A 228 -10.18 -11.79 2.03
CA GLY A 228 -10.29 -11.86 3.48
C GLY A 228 -9.21 -12.71 4.09
N GLN A 229 -8.74 -12.31 5.27
CA GLN A 229 -7.89 -13.12 6.13
C GLN A 229 -8.51 -13.15 7.52
N HIS A 230 -8.79 -14.36 8.00
CA HIS A 230 -9.21 -14.52 9.39
C HIS A 230 -8.01 -14.29 10.31
N VAL A 231 -8.20 -13.44 11.32
CA VAL A 231 -7.16 -13.11 12.32
C VAL A 231 -7.72 -13.26 13.73
N PRO A 232 -6.93 -13.79 14.68
CA PRO A 232 -7.38 -13.88 16.07
C PRO A 232 -7.72 -12.50 16.66
N PRO A 233 -8.65 -12.41 17.66
CA PRO A 233 -9.41 -13.53 18.22
C PRO A 233 -10.76 -13.80 17.53
N LEU A 234 -11.17 -13.36 16.48
CA LEU A 234 -12.42 -13.60 15.72
C LEU A 234 -12.71 -12.39 14.82
N ARG A 235 -11.73 -11.99 14.04
CA ARG A 235 -11.86 -10.87 13.12
C ARG A 235 -11.50 -11.27 11.70
N TRP A 236 -12.11 -10.60 10.76
CA TRP A 236 -11.75 -10.64 9.36
C TRP A 236 -11.02 -9.35 8.98
N LYS A 237 -9.79 -9.46 8.52
CA LYS A 237 -9.09 -8.38 7.83
C LYS A 237 -9.41 -8.50 6.35
N LEU A 238 -10.02 -7.47 5.79
CA LEU A 238 -10.59 -7.47 4.45
C LEU A 238 -9.90 -6.44 3.58
N SER A 239 -9.63 -6.81 2.33
CA SER A 239 -9.17 -5.93 1.27
C SER A 239 -10.18 -5.95 0.13
N LEU A 240 -10.77 -4.81 -0.16
CA LEU A 240 -11.76 -4.63 -1.23
C LEU A 240 -11.12 -3.95 -2.42
N TYR A 241 -11.30 -4.53 -3.59
CA TYR A 241 -10.83 -4.01 -4.87
C TYR A 241 -11.99 -3.83 -5.83
N THR A 242 -11.97 -2.79 -6.64
CA THR A 242 -13.00 -2.55 -7.65
C THR A 242 -12.78 -3.44 -8.88
N ALA A 243 -13.85 -3.95 -9.48
CA ALA A 243 -13.77 -4.49 -10.83
C ALA A 243 -13.77 -3.35 -11.86
N ASN A 244 -13.12 -3.57 -13.02
CA ASN A 244 -13.08 -2.57 -14.08
C ASN A 244 -14.50 -2.17 -14.51
N GLY A 245 -14.78 -0.87 -14.49
CA GLY A 245 -16.07 -0.32 -14.94
C GLY A 245 -17.22 -0.45 -13.92
N SER A 246 -16.99 -0.95 -12.71
CA SER A 246 -18.08 -1.18 -11.73
C SER A 246 -18.66 0.09 -11.09
N GLY A 247 -17.94 1.21 -11.14
CA GLY A 247 -18.39 2.48 -10.56
C GLY A 247 -18.41 2.53 -9.03
N ILE A 248 -18.03 1.46 -8.32
CA ILE A 248 -17.93 1.47 -6.85
C ILE A 248 -16.67 2.20 -6.39
N ASN A 249 -16.72 2.76 -5.18
CA ASN A 249 -15.57 3.39 -4.53
C ASN A 249 -15.22 2.57 -3.27
N ALA A 250 -14.13 1.81 -3.36
CA ALA A 250 -13.69 0.92 -2.27
C ALA A 250 -13.38 1.69 -0.98
N ALA A 251 -12.77 2.88 -1.07
CA ALA A 251 -12.46 3.70 0.09
C ALA A 251 -13.72 4.12 0.85
N ARG A 252 -14.77 4.55 0.15
CA ARG A 252 -16.04 4.93 0.79
C ARG A 252 -16.72 3.77 1.50
N ILE A 253 -16.66 2.57 0.91
CA ILE A 253 -17.18 1.37 1.56
C ILE A 253 -16.35 1.02 2.81
N ALA A 254 -15.01 1.04 2.69
CA ALA A 254 -14.12 0.74 3.80
C ALA A 254 -14.28 1.74 4.98
N GLN A 255 -14.45 3.03 4.70
CA GLN A 255 -14.68 4.07 5.71
C GLN A 255 -15.92 3.80 6.58
N ARG A 256 -16.98 3.20 6.04
CA ARG A 256 -18.18 2.81 6.81
C ARG A 256 -17.90 1.75 7.87
N PHE A 257 -16.79 1.02 7.71
CA PHE A 257 -16.31 0.01 8.65
C PHE A 257 -15.07 0.47 9.44
N GLY A 258 -14.77 1.78 9.44
CA GLY A 258 -13.59 2.32 10.12
C GLY A 258 -12.25 2.03 9.44
N GLY A 259 -12.30 1.66 8.15
CA GLY A 259 -11.12 1.44 7.31
C GLY A 259 -10.82 2.62 6.38
N GLY A 260 -10.01 2.38 5.34
CA GLY A 260 -9.63 3.39 4.37
C GLY A 260 -8.79 2.83 3.22
N GLY A 261 -8.34 3.72 2.35
CA GLY A 261 -7.53 3.40 1.17
C GLY A 261 -7.89 4.28 -0.04
N HIS A 262 -7.68 3.71 -1.22
CA HIS A 262 -7.96 4.35 -2.50
C HIS A 262 -9.35 3.99 -3.04
N ALA A 263 -9.84 4.75 -3.99
CA ALA A 263 -11.12 4.46 -4.65
C ALA A 263 -11.14 3.06 -5.29
N SER A 264 -10.01 2.58 -5.80
CA SER A 264 -9.85 1.27 -6.44
C SER A 264 -9.48 0.13 -5.49
N ALA A 265 -8.90 0.44 -4.31
CA ALA A 265 -8.43 -0.55 -3.35
C ALA A 265 -8.46 0.01 -1.92
N ALA A 266 -9.12 -0.69 -1.00
CA ALA A 266 -9.23 -0.23 0.38
C ALA A 266 -9.30 -1.41 1.36
N GLY A 267 -8.89 -1.17 2.61
CA GLY A 267 -8.88 -2.18 3.66
C GLY A 267 -9.76 -1.81 4.85
N PHE A 268 -10.37 -2.82 5.47
CA PHE A 268 -11.14 -2.68 6.71
C PHE A 268 -11.14 -3.98 7.51
N THR A 269 -11.63 -3.89 8.74
CA THR A 269 -11.70 -5.06 9.63
C THR A 269 -13.12 -5.24 10.14
N LEU A 270 -13.63 -6.47 10.10
CA LEU A 270 -14.91 -6.84 10.68
C LEU A 270 -14.74 -7.83 11.82
N SER A 271 -15.64 -7.77 12.82
CA SER A 271 -15.84 -8.91 13.72
C SER A 271 -16.44 -10.09 12.95
N LEU A 272 -16.37 -11.30 13.51
CA LEU A 272 -17.04 -12.46 12.89
C LEU A 272 -18.55 -12.21 12.70
N SER A 273 -19.21 -11.65 13.73
CA SER A 273 -20.63 -11.33 13.68
C SER A 273 -20.98 -10.29 12.60
N ASP A 274 -20.15 -9.26 12.43
CA ASP A 274 -20.38 -8.26 11.39
C ASP A 274 -20.12 -8.84 10.00
N PHE A 275 -19.08 -9.70 9.87
CA PHE A 275 -18.84 -10.40 8.62
C PHE A 275 -20.06 -11.24 8.21
N GLU A 276 -20.58 -12.07 9.12
CA GLU A 276 -21.77 -12.88 8.89
C GLU A 276 -23.04 -12.04 8.65
N LYS A 277 -23.15 -10.86 9.23
CA LYS A 277 -24.26 -9.93 9.02
C LYS A 277 -24.24 -9.32 7.62
N HIS A 278 -23.08 -8.83 7.18
CA HIS A 278 -22.94 -8.00 5.99
C HIS A 278 -22.58 -8.79 4.73
N ILE A 279 -21.93 -9.97 4.86
CA ILE A 279 -21.43 -10.75 3.73
C ILE A 279 -22.15 -12.09 3.67
N LYS A 280 -22.85 -12.32 2.57
CA LYS A 280 -23.61 -13.55 2.31
C LYS A 280 -23.19 -14.15 0.98
N THR A 281 -23.12 -15.47 0.92
CA THR A 281 -22.99 -16.17 -0.37
C THR A 281 -24.24 -15.97 -1.20
N PHE A 282 -24.11 -15.81 -2.51
CA PHE A 282 -25.25 -15.89 -3.41
C PHE A 282 -25.02 -17.04 -4.41
N GLN A 283 -26.10 -17.74 -4.73
CA GLN A 283 -26.10 -18.76 -5.78
C GLN A 283 -26.12 -18.06 -7.15
N LYS A 284 -25.46 -18.70 -8.12
CA LYS A 284 -25.38 -18.25 -9.52
C LYS A 284 -26.74 -18.08 -10.17
#